data_35359ec9ce25434dcd719c27cfc80922
#
_entry.id   35359ec9ce25434dcd719c27cfc80922
#
_cell.length_a   1.000
_cell.length_b   1.000
_cell.length_c   1.000
_cell.angle_alpha   90.00
_cell.angle_beta   90.00
_cell.angle_gamma   90.00
#
_symmetry.space_group_name_H-M   'P 1'
#
loop_
_entity.id
_entity.type
_entity.pdbx_description
1 polymer ?
#
loop_
_entity_poly.entity_id
_entity_poly.type
_entity_poly.pdbx_seq_one_letter_code
_entity_poly.pdbx_strand_id
1 'polypeptide(L)'
;MCIRDRARRETFADHRHLIIYGQRTGDGRMAFGGRGAPYHFGSAIRPQFDRDSDVHESLRRALVELFPALADASITHRWGGPLGIPRDWFPSVGLDEVTGVAWAGGYVGDGVSTTNLAGRTLCDLIMRRRSELTTLPWVGRRSRSWEPEPFRYLGINAGLRLAGAADRAEERTGRPTWRSRLLERMLGG
;
A
#
# COMPACT_ATOMS: atom_id res chain seq x y z
N MET A 1 22.81 9.04 -0.42
CA MET A 1 22.12 9.61 0.74
C MET A 1 22.52 8.82 1.97
N CYS A 2 23.05 9.42 3.03
CA CYS A 2 23.51 8.69 4.22
C CYS A 2 22.36 8.55 5.24
N ILE A 3 22.17 7.37 5.81
CA ILE A 3 21.17 7.14 6.87
C ILE A 3 21.39 8.06 8.09
N ARG A 4 22.62 8.46 8.31
CA ARG A 4 22.99 9.36 9.44
C ARG A 4 22.42 10.77 9.30
N ASP A 5 22.11 11.21 8.07
CA ASP A 5 21.56 12.54 7.78
C ASP A 5 20.11 12.71 8.25
N ARG A 6 19.44 11.59 8.62
CA ARG A 6 18.07 11.60 9.15
C ARG A 6 18.06 11.65 10.68
N ALA A 7 18.53 12.76 11.23
CA ALA A 7 18.64 12.97 12.68
C ALA A 7 17.28 12.89 13.39
N ARG A 8 16.20 13.27 12.72
CA ARG A 8 14.81 13.24 13.26
C ARG A 8 14.08 11.96 12.94
N ARG A 9 14.72 10.97 12.29
CA ARG A 9 14.11 9.69 11.90
C ARG A 9 12.89 9.85 11.01
N GLU A 10 12.95 10.78 10.08
CA GLU A 10 11.89 11.01 9.10
C GLU A 10 11.62 9.74 8.30
N THR A 11 10.37 9.50 7.97
CA THR A 11 9.99 8.51 6.98
C THR A 11 10.37 8.98 5.59
N PHE A 12 10.67 8.07 4.71
CA PHE A 12 10.89 8.35 3.29
C PHE A 12 10.11 7.35 2.44
N ALA A 13 9.72 7.77 1.27
CA ALA A 13 9.16 6.94 0.21
C ALA A 13 9.71 7.43 -1.13
N ASP A 14 9.58 6.62 -2.16
CA ASP A 14 9.90 7.01 -3.53
C ASP A 14 8.63 7.19 -4.38
N HIS A 15 8.82 7.53 -5.65
CA HIS A 15 7.75 7.73 -6.63
C HIS A 15 7.58 6.57 -7.62
N ARG A 16 8.13 5.40 -7.34
CA ARG A 16 7.91 4.19 -8.14
C ARG A 16 6.43 3.79 -8.12
N HIS A 17 5.96 3.11 -9.15
CA HIS A 17 4.60 2.53 -9.15
C HIS A 17 4.47 1.46 -8.06
N LEU A 18 5.52 0.66 -7.85
CA LEU A 18 5.66 -0.22 -6.69
C LEU A 18 6.43 0.49 -5.59
N ILE A 19 5.77 1.45 -4.94
CA ILE A 19 6.35 2.33 -3.91
C ILE A 19 7.13 1.53 -2.86
N ILE A 20 8.33 2.02 -2.56
CA ILE A 20 9.09 1.60 -1.37
C ILE A 20 9.08 2.72 -0.33
N TYR A 21 9.19 2.33 0.92
CA TYR A 21 9.22 3.27 2.04
C TYR A 21 10.12 2.75 3.15
N GLY A 22 10.58 3.63 3.99
CA GLY A 22 11.41 3.24 5.12
C GLY A 22 11.56 4.32 6.17
N GLN A 23 12.10 3.90 7.31
CA GLN A 23 12.39 4.76 8.43
C GLN A 23 13.54 4.19 9.27
N ARG A 24 14.41 5.06 9.78
CA ARG A 24 15.35 4.68 10.81
C ARG A 24 14.64 4.55 12.14
N THR A 25 14.75 3.38 12.77
CA THR A 25 14.14 3.10 14.09
C THR A 25 14.93 3.73 15.25
N GLY A 26 14.31 3.74 16.44
CA GLY A 26 14.91 4.32 17.64
C GLY A 26 16.21 3.66 18.08
N ASP A 27 16.35 2.39 17.83
CA ASP A 27 17.53 1.56 18.15
C ASP A 27 18.55 1.52 16.99
N GLY A 28 18.39 2.37 15.99
CA GLY A 28 19.36 2.55 14.90
C GLY A 28 19.25 1.57 13.75
N ARG A 29 18.25 0.67 13.75
CA ARG A 29 17.96 -0.22 12.62
C ARG A 29 17.23 0.54 11.50
N MET A 30 17.11 -0.08 10.32
CA MET A 30 16.28 0.37 9.23
C MET A 30 15.04 -0.52 9.12
N ALA A 31 13.85 0.05 9.29
CA ALA A 31 12.62 -0.55 8.82
C ALA A 31 12.41 -0.15 7.37
N PHE A 32 12.25 -1.13 6.47
CA PHE A 32 12.12 -0.89 5.03
C PHE A 32 11.07 -1.83 4.46
N GLY A 33 10.18 -1.29 3.67
CA GLY A 33 9.06 -2.02 3.10
C GLY A 33 8.67 -1.49 1.73
N GLY A 34 7.71 -2.17 1.10
CA GLY A 34 7.19 -1.75 -0.19
C GLY A 34 5.98 -2.56 -0.62
N ARG A 35 5.41 -2.15 -1.74
CA ARG A 35 4.31 -2.84 -2.42
C ARG A 35 4.87 -3.85 -3.43
N GLY A 36 4.01 -4.69 -4.01
CA GLY A 36 4.37 -5.59 -5.08
C GLY A 36 4.21 -7.07 -4.76
N ALA A 37 3.69 -7.41 -3.58
CA ALA A 37 3.30 -8.78 -3.27
C ALA A 37 2.21 -9.27 -4.24
N PRO A 38 2.31 -10.51 -4.75
CA PRO A 38 1.36 -11.04 -5.72
C PRO A 38 -0.03 -11.22 -5.10
N TYR A 39 -1.06 -11.07 -5.92
CA TYR A 39 -2.41 -11.46 -5.55
C TYR A 39 -2.57 -12.98 -5.69
N HIS A 40 -3.11 -13.61 -4.67
CA HIS A 40 -3.35 -15.05 -4.66
C HIS A 40 -4.80 -15.37 -5.07
N PHE A 41 -4.99 -16.43 -5.86
CA PHE A 41 -6.29 -16.83 -6.39
C PHE A 41 -7.34 -16.96 -5.29
N GLY A 42 -8.52 -16.45 -5.53
CA GLY A 42 -9.63 -16.46 -4.59
C GLY A 42 -9.43 -15.59 -3.34
N SER A 43 -8.53 -14.60 -3.37
CA SER A 43 -8.12 -13.81 -2.19
C SER A 43 -7.60 -14.68 -1.05
N ALA A 44 -6.93 -15.78 -1.37
CA ALA A 44 -6.42 -16.70 -0.36
C ALA A 44 -5.41 -16.01 0.56
N ILE A 45 -5.59 -16.20 1.87
CA ILE A 45 -4.69 -15.71 2.91
C ILE A 45 -4.05 -16.93 3.58
N ARG A 46 -2.73 -17.01 3.54
CA ARG A 46 -1.97 -18.12 4.14
C ARG A 46 -0.68 -17.59 4.74
N PRO A 47 -0.21 -18.11 5.90
CA PRO A 47 1.00 -17.60 6.56
C PRO A 47 2.27 -17.64 5.71
N GLN A 48 2.38 -18.57 4.77
CA GLN A 48 3.53 -18.64 3.86
C GLN A 48 3.62 -17.47 2.88
N PHE A 49 2.50 -16.82 2.56
CA PHE A 49 2.48 -15.68 1.64
C PHE A 49 3.13 -14.43 2.24
N ASP A 50 3.19 -14.33 3.57
CA ASP A 50 3.87 -13.26 4.28
C ASP A 50 5.41 -13.41 4.25
N ARG A 51 5.91 -14.53 3.74
CA ARG A 51 7.34 -14.88 3.68
C ARG A 51 7.83 -15.11 2.24
N ASP A 52 7.22 -14.43 1.27
CA ASP A 52 7.61 -14.53 -0.12
C ASP A 52 9.07 -14.06 -0.31
N SER A 53 9.94 -15.00 -0.71
CA SER A 53 11.37 -14.76 -0.86
C SER A 53 11.67 -13.75 -1.97
N ASP A 54 10.92 -13.78 -3.06
CA ASP A 54 11.16 -12.94 -4.24
C ASP A 54 10.80 -11.48 -3.94
N VAL A 55 9.72 -11.26 -3.17
CA VAL A 55 9.34 -9.92 -2.67
C VAL A 55 10.42 -9.39 -1.73
N HIS A 56 10.87 -10.18 -0.77
CA HIS A 56 11.90 -9.76 0.19
C HIS A 56 13.24 -9.48 -0.50
N GLU A 57 13.64 -10.28 -1.50
CA GLU A 57 14.87 -10.05 -2.23
C GLU A 57 14.77 -8.81 -3.14
N SER A 58 13.59 -8.55 -3.70
CA SER A 58 13.34 -7.32 -4.45
C SER A 58 13.47 -6.07 -3.56
N LEU A 59 12.91 -6.13 -2.34
CA LEU A 59 13.06 -5.06 -1.35
C LEU A 59 14.52 -4.87 -0.92
N ARG A 60 15.26 -5.98 -0.71
CA ARG A 60 16.70 -5.89 -0.39
C ARG A 60 17.49 -5.21 -1.50
N ARG A 61 17.24 -5.54 -2.76
CA ARG A 61 17.90 -4.90 -3.90
C ARG A 61 17.61 -3.40 -3.93
N ALA A 62 16.34 -3.00 -3.79
CA ALA A 62 15.95 -1.60 -3.74
C ALA A 62 16.59 -0.86 -2.54
N LEU A 63 16.69 -1.52 -1.38
CA LEU A 63 17.37 -0.96 -0.21
C LEU A 63 18.85 -0.69 -0.48
N VAL A 64 19.56 -1.64 -1.05
CA VAL A 64 21.00 -1.52 -1.33
C VAL A 64 21.26 -0.50 -2.44
N GLU A 65 20.39 -0.43 -3.44
CA GLU A 65 20.45 0.60 -4.48
C GLU A 65 20.36 2.01 -3.91
N LEU A 66 19.44 2.25 -2.98
CA LEU A 66 19.27 3.54 -2.32
C LEU A 66 20.35 3.82 -1.26
N PHE A 67 20.80 2.79 -0.58
CA PHE A 67 21.75 2.86 0.53
C PHE A 67 22.85 1.81 0.38
N PRO A 68 23.83 2.01 -0.52
CA PRO A 68 24.90 1.02 -0.75
C PRO A 68 25.67 0.62 0.52
N ALA A 69 25.74 1.49 1.51
CA ALA A 69 26.38 1.20 2.80
C ALA A 69 25.65 0.10 3.60
N LEU A 70 24.46 -0.32 3.19
CA LEU A 70 23.70 -1.41 3.82
C LEU A 70 23.86 -2.75 3.09
N ALA A 71 24.75 -2.86 2.11
CA ALA A 71 24.93 -4.09 1.34
C ALA A 71 25.25 -5.30 2.24
N ASP A 72 26.08 -5.10 3.25
CA ASP A 72 26.51 -6.14 4.20
C ASP A 72 25.69 -6.17 5.50
N ALA A 73 24.63 -5.34 5.58
CA ALA A 73 23.80 -5.30 6.78
C ALA A 73 22.95 -6.57 6.90
N SER A 74 22.93 -7.14 8.11
CA SER A 74 22.11 -8.31 8.40
C SER A 74 20.63 -7.94 8.46
N ILE A 75 19.77 -8.77 7.84
CA ILE A 75 18.32 -8.63 7.93
C ILE A 75 17.86 -9.48 9.12
N THR A 76 17.40 -8.82 10.17
CA THR A 76 17.00 -9.48 11.42
C THR A 76 15.54 -9.95 11.39
N HIS A 77 14.67 -9.27 10.67
CA HIS A 77 13.24 -9.57 10.59
C HIS A 77 12.72 -9.45 9.16
N ARG A 78 11.81 -10.34 8.80
CA ARG A 78 11.04 -10.28 7.55
C ARG A 78 9.60 -10.58 7.87
N TRP A 79 8.70 -9.75 7.33
CA TRP A 79 7.26 -9.94 7.49
C TRP A 79 6.50 -9.38 6.31
N GLY A 80 5.28 -9.81 6.17
CA GLY A 80 4.29 -9.30 5.24
C GLY A 80 2.92 -9.29 5.88
N GLY A 81 1.90 -8.96 5.10
CA GLY A 81 0.52 -9.03 5.55
C GLY A 81 -0.45 -8.71 4.41
N PRO A 82 -1.66 -9.27 4.45
CA PRO A 82 -2.67 -9.02 3.45
C PRO A 82 -3.23 -7.60 3.61
N LEU A 83 -3.47 -6.95 2.48
CA LEU A 83 -4.16 -5.67 2.42
C LEU A 83 -5.56 -5.85 1.82
N GLY A 84 -6.58 -5.29 2.47
CA GLY A 84 -7.91 -5.12 1.90
C GLY A 84 -7.93 -3.94 0.93
N ILE A 85 -7.96 -4.22 -0.37
CA ILE A 85 -7.94 -3.20 -1.41
C ILE A 85 -9.32 -3.14 -2.08
N PRO A 86 -10.08 -2.04 -1.94
CA PRO A 86 -11.33 -1.85 -2.67
C PRO A 86 -11.06 -1.67 -4.18
N ARG A 87 -12.05 -1.99 -5.03
CA ARG A 87 -11.86 -1.99 -6.49
C ARG A 87 -11.53 -0.61 -7.06
N ASP A 88 -12.02 0.44 -6.43
CA ASP A 88 -11.79 1.84 -6.78
C ASP A 88 -10.65 2.48 -5.99
N TRP A 89 -9.91 1.71 -5.21
CA TRP A 89 -8.78 2.16 -4.37
C TRP A 89 -9.13 3.30 -3.40
N PHE A 90 -10.42 3.50 -3.13
CA PHE A 90 -10.89 4.59 -2.30
C PHE A 90 -11.32 4.09 -0.92
N PRO A 91 -10.82 4.67 0.19
CA PRO A 91 -11.21 4.25 1.54
C PRO A 91 -12.68 4.53 1.83
N SER A 92 -13.23 3.81 2.80
CA SER A 92 -14.61 3.98 3.23
C SER A 92 -14.71 3.92 4.74
N VAL A 93 -15.60 4.74 5.28
CA VAL A 93 -16.03 4.73 6.67
C VAL A 93 -17.54 4.85 6.72
N GLY A 94 -18.21 4.15 7.62
CA GLY A 94 -19.65 4.23 7.69
C GLY A 94 -20.28 3.49 8.87
N LEU A 95 -21.57 3.72 9.04
CA LEU A 95 -22.42 3.06 10.02
C LEU A 95 -23.73 2.66 9.32
N ASP A 96 -24.08 1.42 9.42
CA ASP A 96 -25.41 0.93 9.08
C ASP A 96 -26.29 1.05 10.33
N GLU A 97 -27.18 2.01 10.36
CA GLU A 97 -28.04 2.28 11.50
C GLU A 97 -29.07 1.16 11.75
N VAL A 98 -29.39 0.34 10.74
CA VAL A 98 -30.36 -0.76 10.88
C VAL A 98 -29.72 -1.95 11.58
N THR A 99 -28.50 -2.31 11.17
CA THR A 99 -27.79 -3.45 11.74
C THR A 99 -26.86 -3.09 12.89
N GLY A 100 -26.55 -1.81 13.08
CA GLY A 100 -25.59 -1.32 14.06
C GLY A 100 -24.12 -1.60 13.67
N VAL A 101 -23.87 -2.10 12.46
CA VAL A 101 -22.51 -2.40 11.99
C VAL A 101 -21.82 -1.15 11.52
N ALA A 102 -20.69 -0.84 12.13
CA ALA A 102 -19.79 0.23 11.68
C ALA A 102 -18.58 -0.35 10.97
N TRP A 103 -18.05 0.36 9.98
CA TRP A 103 -16.84 -0.05 9.25
C TRP A 103 -15.92 1.12 8.97
N ALA A 104 -14.64 0.83 8.86
CA ALA A 104 -13.63 1.74 8.38
C ALA A 104 -12.48 0.93 7.76
N GLY A 105 -12.07 1.26 6.54
CA GLY A 105 -11.04 0.47 5.87
C GLY A 105 -10.78 0.89 4.43
N GLY A 106 -10.03 0.04 3.72
CA GLY A 106 -9.69 0.28 2.33
C GLY A 106 -8.58 1.32 2.14
N TYR A 107 -7.72 1.51 3.15
CA TYR A 107 -6.67 2.55 3.14
C TYR A 107 -5.49 2.26 2.21
N VAL A 108 -5.41 1.07 1.64
CA VAL A 108 -4.43 0.68 0.62
C VAL A 108 -2.96 0.99 1.00
N GLY A 109 -2.62 0.79 2.28
CA GLY A 109 -1.28 1.08 2.82
C GLY A 109 -1.11 2.45 3.48
N ASP A 110 -2.03 3.39 3.26
CA ASP A 110 -1.95 4.76 3.80
C ASP A 110 -2.80 4.93 5.08
N GLY A 111 -2.76 3.89 5.93
CA GLY A 111 -3.65 3.76 7.09
C GLY A 111 -3.27 4.57 8.32
N VAL A 112 -2.02 4.99 8.51
CA VAL A 112 -1.55 5.54 9.79
C VAL A 112 -2.35 6.77 10.23
N SER A 113 -2.40 7.82 9.42
CA SER A 113 -3.20 9.03 9.70
C SER A 113 -4.67 8.87 9.34
N THR A 114 -4.95 8.14 8.24
CA THR A 114 -6.30 7.90 7.73
C THR A 114 -7.16 7.13 8.74
N THR A 115 -6.57 6.16 9.45
CA THR A 115 -7.28 5.41 10.52
C THR A 115 -7.69 6.32 11.68
N ASN A 116 -6.86 7.29 12.07
CA ASN A 116 -7.21 8.26 13.09
C ASN A 116 -8.41 9.11 12.65
N LEU A 117 -8.39 9.62 11.43
CA LEU A 117 -9.50 10.37 10.86
C LEU A 117 -10.78 9.52 10.80
N ALA A 118 -10.66 8.25 10.37
CA ALA A 118 -11.78 7.32 10.32
C ALA A 118 -12.38 7.06 11.70
N GLY A 119 -11.57 6.86 12.73
CA GLY A 119 -12.03 6.67 14.10
C GLY A 119 -12.82 7.88 14.62
N ARG A 120 -12.35 9.09 14.34
CA ARG A 120 -13.06 10.32 14.67
C ARG A 120 -14.39 10.44 13.91
N THR A 121 -14.39 10.13 12.62
CA THR A 121 -15.61 10.12 11.80
C THR A 121 -16.62 9.10 12.33
N LEU A 122 -16.18 7.88 12.68
CA LEU A 122 -17.04 6.85 13.26
C LEU A 122 -17.62 7.31 14.61
N CYS A 123 -16.81 7.94 15.46
CA CYS A 123 -17.29 8.49 16.72
C CYS A 123 -18.46 9.45 16.50
N ASP A 124 -18.32 10.38 15.55
CA ASP A 124 -19.39 11.35 15.26
C ASP A 124 -20.63 10.68 14.64
N LEU A 125 -20.45 9.69 13.77
CA LEU A 125 -21.56 8.89 13.19
C LEU A 125 -22.32 8.13 14.29
N ILE A 126 -21.61 7.41 15.17
CA ILE A 126 -22.22 6.61 16.25
C ILE A 126 -22.93 7.51 17.26
N MET A 127 -22.31 8.64 17.59
CA MET A 127 -22.88 9.62 18.52
C MET A 127 -23.92 10.55 17.87
N ARG A 128 -24.22 10.35 16.58
CA ARG A 128 -25.14 11.18 15.78
C ARG A 128 -24.81 12.67 15.82
N ARG A 129 -23.51 12.99 15.88
CA ARG A 129 -23.03 14.38 15.84
C ARG A 129 -22.89 14.83 14.40
N ARG A 130 -23.45 15.99 14.08
CA ARG A 130 -23.19 16.63 12.79
C ARG A 130 -21.86 17.37 12.85
N SER A 131 -20.89 16.96 12.05
CA SER A 131 -19.58 17.59 11.90
C SER A 131 -19.15 17.57 10.44
N GLU A 132 -18.12 18.33 10.10
CA GLU A 132 -17.50 18.28 8.78
C GLU A 132 -17.02 16.85 8.41
N LEU A 133 -16.62 16.07 9.42
CA LEU A 133 -16.15 14.69 9.20
C LEU A 133 -17.25 13.78 8.67
N THR A 134 -18.50 14.01 9.09
CA THR A 134 -19.65 13.20 8.64
C THR A 134 -20.13 13.55 7.23
N THR A 135 -19.59 14.60 6.62
CA THR A 135 -19.90 15.02 5.24
C THR A 135 -18.81 14.68 4.24
N LEU A 136 -17.72 14.06 4.68
CA LEU A 136 -16.61 13.68 3.81
C LEU A 136 -17.04 12.63 2.76
N PRO A 137 -16.49 12.68 1.54
CA PRO A 137 -16.95 11.83 0.42
C PRO A 137 -16.74 10.32 0.62
N TRP A 138 -15.99 9.91 1.61
CA TRP A 138 -15.78 8.50 1.97
C TRP A 138 -16.84 7.94 2.92
N VAL A 139 -17.69 8.81 3.51
CA VAL A 139 -18.74 8.38 4.46
C VAL A 139 -19.84 7.66 3.70
N GLY A 140 -20.14 6.43 4.13
CA GLY A 140 -21.17 5.59 3.50
C GLY A 140 -20.81 5.08 2.10
N ARG A 141 -19.59 5.38 1.61
CA ARG A 141 -19.17 4.93 0.29
C ARG A 141 -19.10 3.41 0.23
N ARG A 142 -19.60 2.86 -0.86
CA ARG A 142 -19.49 1.44 -1.20
C ARG A 142 -18.76 1.29 -2.52
N SER A 143 -17.60 0.63 -2.49
CA SER A 143 -16.89 0.27 -3.71
C SER A 143 -17.65 -0.84 -4.43
N ARG A 144 -17.59 -0.84 -5.77
CA ARG A 144 -18.07 -1.97 -6.55
C ARG A 144 -17.28 -3.24 -6.25
N SER A 145 -17.90 -4.39 -6.44
CA SER A 145 -17.21 -5.67 -6.32
C SER A 145 -16.09 -5.80 -7.34
N TRP A 146 -15.02 -6.50 -6.95
CA TRP A 146 -13.98 -6.93 -7.88
C TRP A 146 -14.55 -7.91 -8.91
N GLU A 147 -13.89 -8.00 -10.04
CA GLU A 147 -14.20 -8.97 -11.08
C GLU A 147 -14.14 -10.40 -10.51
N PRO A 148 -14.99 -11.34 -10.99
CA PRO A 148 -14.92 -12.73 -10.57
C PRO A 148 -13.61 -13.40 -11.00
N GLU A 149 -13.24 -14.47 -10.29
CA GLU A 149 -12.12 -15.31 -10.75
C GLU A 149 -12.49 -16.05 -12.06
N PRO A 150 -11.54 -16.26 -12.98
CA PRO A 150 -10.10 -15.99 -12.88
C PRO A 150 -9.68 -14.57 -13.30
N PHE A 151 -10.61 -13.74 -13.75
CA PHE A 151 -10.29 -12.41 -14.32
C PHE A 151 -9.62 -11.49 -13.31
N ARG A 152 -10.04 -11.54 -12.06
CA ARG A 152 -9.41 -10.78 -10.96
C ARG A 152 -7.95 -11.19 -10.78
N TYR A 153 -7.68 -12.49 -10.69
CA TYR A 153 -6.31 -13.01 -10.55
C TYR A 153 -5.42 -12.59 -11.72
N LEU A 154 -5.89 -12.78 -12.93
CA LEU A 154 -5.13 -12.42 -14.14
C LEU A 154 -4.90 -10.90 -14.23
N GLY A 155 -5.94 -10.10 -14.00
CA GLY A 155 -5.87 -8.65 -14.11
C GLY A 155 -4.94 -8.02 -13.08
N ILE A 156 -5.05 -8.41 -11.81
CA ILE A 156 -4.20 -7.85 -10.74
C ILE A 156 -2.74 -8.23 -10.96
N ASN A 157 -2.45 -9.51 -11.22
CA ASN A 157 -1.05 -9.94 -11.40
C ASN A 157 -0.44 -9.39 -12.71
N ALA A 158 -1.22 -9.22 -13.76
CA ALA A 158 -0.77 -8.52 -14.97
C ALA A 158 -0.47 -7.04 -14.69
N GLY A 159 -1.32 -6.36 -13.94
CA GLY A 159 -1.11 -4.97 -13.50
C GLY A 159 0.18 -4.82 -12.67
N LEU A 160 0.42 -5.71 -11.71
CA LEU A 160 1.66 -5.71 -10.90
C LEU A 160 2.91 -5.92 -11.76
N ARG A 161 2.86 -6.85 -12.73
CA ARG A 161 3.97 -7.06 -13.68
C ARG A 161 4.21 -5.84 -14.57
N LEU A 162 3.13 -5.20 -15.01
CA LEU A 162 3.19 -3.99 -15.81
C LEU A 162 3.82 -2.83 -15.00
N ALA A 163 3.42 -2.64 -13.75
CA ALA A 163 3.98 -1.65 -12.83
C ALA A 163 5.49 -1.84 -12.65
N GLY A 164 5.94 -3.06 -12.32
CA GLY A 164 7.37 -3.34 -12.18
C GLY A 164 8.14 -3.22 -13.50
N ALA A 165 7.50 -3.44 -14.65
CA ALA A 165 8.13 -3.21 -15.96
C ALA A 165 8.20 -1.71 -16.31
N ALA A 166 7.24 -0.92 -15.86
CA ALA A 166 7.28 0.54 -15.99
C ALA A 166 8.41 1.12 -15.14
N ASP A 167 8.50 0.75 -13.85
CA ASP A 167 9.57 1.20 -12.96
C ASP A 167 10.96 0.93 -13.56
N ARG A 168 11.24 -0.31 -14.00
CA ARG A 168 12.54 -0.65 -14.63
C ARG A 168 12.83 0.13 -15.91
N ALA A 169 11.82 0.49 -16.69
CA ALA A 169 12.00 1.27 -17.90
C ALA A 169 12.23 2.74 -17.59
N GLU A 170 11.54 3.28 -16.60
CA GLU A 170 11.66 4.66 -16.16
C GLU A 170 12.98 4.94 -15.45
N GLU A 171 13.47 3.98 -14.65
CA GLU A 171 14.83 4.03 -14.10
C GLU A 171 15.91 4.19 -15.17
N ARG A 172 15.77 3.47 -16.29
CA ARG A 172 16.76 3.53 -17.38
C ARG A 172 16.66 4.78 -18.25
N THR A 173 15.46 5.31 -18.41
CA THR A 173 15.20 6.40 -19.38
C THR A 173 15.05 7.77 -18.73
N GLY A 174 14.79 7.82 -17.43
CA GLY A 174 14.43 9.04 -16.70
C GLY A 174 13.13 9.69 -17.18
N ARG A 175 12.27 8.94 -17.89
CA ARG A 175 11.04 9.49 -18.51
C ARG A 175 9.86 8.54 -18.32
N PRO A 176 8.63 9.07 -18.15
CA PRO A 176 7.42 8.26 -18.13
C PRO A 176 7.27 7.41 -19.40
N THR A 177 6.86 6.18 -19.24
CA THR A 177 6.69 5.22 -20.34
C THR A 177 5.24 5.07 -20.77
N TRP A 178 4.99 4.45 -21.92
CA TRP A 178 3.62 4.10 -22.32
C TRP A 178 2.99 3.10 -21.34
N ARG A 179 3.81 2.32 -20.61
CA ARG A 179 3.35 1.35 -19.60
C ARG A 179 2.73 2.06 -18.41
N SER A 180 3.32 3.14 -17.94
CA SER A 180 2.76 3.96 -16.85
C SER A 180 1.43 4.58 -17.24
N ARG A 181 1.32 5.12 -18.46
CA ARG A 181 0.04 5.66 -18.98
C ARG A 181 -1.05 4.60 -19.09
N LEU A 182 -0.70 3.38 -19.47
CA LEU A 182 -1.64 2.26 -19.50
C LEU A 182 -2.09 1.89 -18.09
N LEU A 183 -1.14 1.82 -17.14
CA LEU A 183 -1.44 1.53 -15.74
C LEU A 183 -2.39 2.56 -15.12
N GLU A 184 -2.14 3.86 -15.33
CA GLU A 184 -3.01 4.94 -14.89
C GLU A 184 -4.46 4.75 -15.40
N ARG A 185 -4.63 4.47 -16.70
CA ARG A 185 -5.95 4.19 -17.28
C ARG A 185 -6.65 2.96 -16.68
N MET A 186 -5.90 1.92 -16.32
CA MET A 186 -6.46 0.72 -15.70
C MET A 186 -6.90 0.96 -14.24
N LEU A 187 -6.25 1.88 -13.54
CA LEU A 187 -6.54 2.23 -12.15
C LEU A 187 -7.65 3.30 -12.02
N GLY A 188 -8.11 3.88 -13.11
CA GLY A 188 -9.23 4.82 -13.12
C GLY A 188 -8.82 6.29 -13.08
N GLY A 189 -7.60 6.59 -13.54
CA GLY A 189 -7.13 7.95 -13.82
C GLY A 189 -7.72 8.50 -15.11
#